data_dc87f82a258f628de68ab1686293566e
#
_entry.id   dc87f82a258f628de68ab1686293566e
#
_cell.length_a   1.000
_cell.length_b   1.000
_cell.length_c   1.000
_cell.angle_alpha   90.00
_cell.angle_beta   90.00
_cell.angle_gamma   90.00
#
_symmetry.space_group_name_H-M   'P 1'
#
loop_
_entity.id
_entity.type
_entity.pdbx_description
1 polymer ?
#
loop_
_entity_poly.entity_id
_entity_poly.type
_entity_poly.pdbx_seq_one_letter_code
_entity_poly.pdbx_strand_id
1 'polypeptide(L)'
;MVEPDRTQIEAFVMGMFRHADLRGFASMPGFQDNSANKVFRITGAPLSGGLDFVVDVAEDDARRAANSPEPIVFCPPVATFASKDRARERDISEGLALSVECDRAPTAARDKLEQILGSRLN
;
A
#
# COMPACT_ATOMS: atom_id res chain seq x y z
N MET A 1 9.58 6.68 -21.33
CA MET A 1 8.97 6.80 -19.99
C MET A 1 8.08 5.58 -19.73
N VAL A 2 8.23 4.97 -18.58
CA VAL A 2 7.39 3.84 -18.18
C VAL A 2 6.13 4.39 -17.50
N GLU A 3 4.96 3.93 -17.94
CA GLU A 3 3.69 4.35 -17.37
C GLU A 3 3.13 3.24 -16.48
N PRO A 4 2.61 3.58 -15.28
CA PRO A 4 1.93 2.61 -14.42
C PRO A 4 0.58 2.20 -15.00
N ASP A 5 0.11 1.04 -14.59
CA ASP A 5 -1.22 0.55 -14.98
C ASP A 5 -2.26 1.10 -14.01
N ARG A 6 -2.92 2.19 -14.40
CA ARG A 6 -3.94 2.84 -13.58
C ARG A 6 -5.11 1.90 -13.23
N THR A 7 -5.50 1.03 -14.15
CA THR A 7 -6.61 0.10 -13.92
C THR A 7 -6.31 -0.84 -12.76
N GLN A 8 -5.07 -1.33 -12.67
CA GLN A 8 -4.66 -2.19 -11.56
C GLN A 8 -4.58 -1.40 -10.24
N ILE A 9 -4.11 -0.16 -10.29
CA ILE A 9 -4.08 0.71 -9.12
C ILE A 9 -5.49 0.98 -8.61
N GLU A 10 -6.42 1.29 -9.50
CA GLU A 10 -7.83 1.50 -9.14
C GLU A 10 -8.43 0.27 -8.47
N ALA A 11 -8.19 -0.92 -9.03
CA ALA A 11 -8.69 -2.16 -8.46
C ALA A 11 -8.17 -2.38 -7.03
N PHE A 12 -6.89 -2.13 -6.81
CA PHE A 12 -6.27 -2.25 -5.49
C PHE A 12 -6.88 -1.24 -4.51
N VAL A 13 -6.93 0.02 -4.88
CA VAL A 13 -7.41 1.10 -4.01
C VAL A 13 -8.88 0.89 -3.65
N MET A 14 -9.72 0.57 -4.63
CA MET A 14 -11.14 0.32 -4.37
C MET A 14 -11.35 -0.90 -3.48
N GLY A 15 -10.61 -1.98 -3.73
CA GLY A 15 -10.70 -3.18 -2.89
C GLY A 15 -10.24 -2.94 -1.46
N MET A 16 -9.21 -2.12 -1.28
CA MET A 16 -8.61 -1.88 0.04
C MET A 16 -9.38 -0.86 0.87
N PHE A 17 -9.82 0.23 0.27
CA PHE A 17 -10.28 1.42 1.02
C PHE A 17 -11.77 1.70 0.95
N ARG A 18 -12.57 0.99 0.15
CA ARG A 18 -13.98 1.37 -0.04
C ARG A 18 -14.83 1.35 1.23
N HIS A 19 -14.42 0.60 2.25
CA HIS A 19 -15.12 0.54 3.52
C HIS A 19 -14.34 1.19 4.68
N ALA A 20 -13.23 1.86 4.36
CA ALA A 20 -12.38 2.48 5.36
C ALA A 20 -13.02 3.77 5.91
N ASP A 21 -12.64 4.12 7.14
CA ASP A 21 -13.06 5.37 7.77
C ASP A 21 -12.46 6.55 7.00
N LEU A 22 -13.31 7.46 6.53
CA LEU A 22 -12.90 8.62 5.73
C LEU A 22 -12.07 9.65 6.49
N ARG A 23 -11.96 9.53 7.81
CA ARG A 23 -11.11 10.39 8.63
C ARG A 23 -9.63 9.99 8.56
N GLY A 24 -9.34 8.81 8.05
CA GLY A 24 -7.98 8.31 7.94
C GLY A 24 -7.25 8.80 6.69
N PHE A 25 -5.97 8.48 6.65
CA PHE A 25 -5.09 8.76 5.51
C PHE A 25 -4.53 7.45 4.97
N ALA A 26 -4.49 7.33 3.65
CA ALA A 26 -3.68 6.32 3.00
C ALA A 26 -2.25 6.86 2.93
N SER A 27 -1.26 6.10 3.35
CA SER A 27 0.13 6.52 3.31
C SER A 27 0.98 5.49 2.59
N MET A 28 1.86 5.97 1.73
CA MET A 28 2.73 5.15 0.90
C MET A 28 4.18 5.55 1.15
N PRO A 29 4.85 4.93 2.15
CA PRO A 29 6.25 5.23 2.39
C PRO A 29 7.14 4.70 1.28
N GLY A 30 8.06 5.53 0.84
CA GLY A 30 9.04 5.20 -0.20
C GLY A 30 10.42 4.97 0.40
N PHE A 31 11.12 3.97 -0.14
CA PHE A 31 12.45 3.59 0.32
C PHE A 31 13.40 3.51 -0.87
N GLN A 32 14.65 3.93 -0.67
CA GLN A 32 15.71 3.68 -1.62
C GLN A 32 16.33 2.32 -1.34
N ASP A 33 16.73 1.61 -2.40
CA ASP A 33 17.19 0.24 -2.31
C ASP A 33 18.38 0.06 -1.35
N ASN A 34 19.36 0.93 -1.41
CA ASN A 34 20.55 0.87 -0.57
C ASN A 34 20.34 1.50 0.82
N SER A 35 19.13 1.89 1.15
CA SER A 35 18.77 2.53 2.41
C SER A 35 17.47 1.96 2.95
N ALA A 36 17.34 0.63 2.92
CA ALA A 36 16.10 -0.09 3.19
C ALA A 36 15.42 0.26 4.52
N ASN A 37 16.19 0.70 5.52
CA ASN A 37 15.65 1.06 6.83
C ASN A 37 15.37 2.55 6.97
N LYS A 38 15.59 3.32 5.90
CA LYS A 38 15.42 4.77 5.93
C LYS A 38 14.32 5.18 4.96
N VAL A 39 13.26 5.73 5.51
CA VAL A 39 12.18 6.28 4.70
C VAL A 39 12.69 7.53 4.00
N PHE A 40 12.67 7.49 2.68
CA PHE A 40 13.10 8.60 1.83
C PHE A 40 11.96 9.59 1.60
N ARG A 41 10.72 9.10 1.57
CA ARG A 41 9.54 9.92 1.29
C ARG A 41 8.28 9.22 1.83
N ILE A 42 7.36 10.01 2.35
CA ILE A 42 6.02 9.55 2.70
C ILE A 42 5.02 10.40 1.91
N THR A 43 4.16 9.74 1.14
CA THR A 43 3.07 10.41 0.44
C THR A 43 1.78 10.00 1.11
N GLY A 44 1.03 10.98 1.62
CA GLY A 44 -0.24 10.75 2.28
C GLY A 44 -1.40 11.28 1.47
N ALA A 45 -2.50 10.54 1.44
CA ALA A 45 -3.73 10.95 0.77
C ALA A 45 -4.90 10.83 1.75
N PRO A 46 -5.60 11.95 2.04
CA PRO A 46 -6.77 11.88 2.90
C PRO A 46 -7.91 11.12 2.20
N LEU A 47 -8.52 10.18 2.89
CA LEU A 47 -9.63 9.41 2.32
C LEU A 47 -10.87 10.29 2.11
N SER A 48 -10.99 11.36 2.89
CA SER A 48 -12.07 12.34 2.74
C SER A 48 -12.05 13.07 1.39
N GLY A 49 -10.90 13.06 0.70
CA GLY A 49 -10.77 13.63 -0.65
C GLY A 49 -11.29 12.73 -1.75
N GLY A 50 -11.74 11.52 -1.42
CA GLY A 50 -12.23 10.54 -2.37
C GLY A 50 -11.17 9.53 -2.79
N LEU A 51 -11.62 8.35 -3.20
CA LEU A 51 -10.69 7.28 -3.60
C LEU A 51 -9.97 7.59 -4.91
N ASP A 52 -10.56 8.41 -5.78
CA ASP A 52 -9.90 8.86 -7.01
C ASP A 52 -8.63 9.64 -6.70
N PHE A 53 -8.65 10.42 -5.63
CA PHE A 53 -7.46 11.14 -5.17
C PHE A 53 -6.37 10.17 -4.70
N VAL A 54 -6.76 9.12 -3.97
CA VAL A 54 -5.81 8.07 -3.54
C VAL A 54 -5.21 7.38 -4.76
N VAL A 55 -6.02 7.10 -5.77
CA VAL A 55 -5.54 6.52 -7.03
C VAL A 55 -4.53 7.44 -7.72
N ASP A 56 -4.82 8.73 -7.78
CA ASP A 56 -3.92 9.71 -8.40
C ASP A 56 -2.57 9.75 -7.69
N VAL A 57 -2.57 9.74 -6.37
CA VAL A 57 -1.34 9.75 -5.56
C VAL A 57 -0.55 8.47 -5.79
N ALA A 58 -1.22 7.32 -5.78
CA ALA A 58 -0.58 6.02 -6.00
C ALA A 58 0.02 5.92 -7.40
N GLU A 59 -0.69 6.42 -8.41
CA GLU A 59 -0.19 6.45 -9.79
C GLU A 59 1.05 7.32 -9.91
N ASP A 60 1.03 8.49 -9.29
CA ASP A 60 2.17 9.40 -9.30
C ASP A 60 3.40 8.76 -8.64
N ASP A 61 3.23 8.11 -7.50
CA ASP A 61 4.31 7.41 -6.83
C ASP A 61 4.83 6.23 -7.67
N ALA A 62 3.95 5.49 -8.31
CA ALA A 62 4.34 4.38 -9.19
C ALA A 62 5.13 4.89 -10.40
N ARG A 63 4.71 5.99 -10.99
CA ARG A 63 5.42 6.61 -12.11
C ARG A 63 6.80 7.11 -11.68
N ARG A 64 6.89 7.70 -10.50
CA ARG A 64 8.14 8.17 -9.93
C ARG A 64 9.11 7.01 -9.69
N ALA A 65 8.62 5.91 -9.13
CA ALA A 65 9.44 4.73 -8.90
C ALA A 65 9.93 4.10 -10.20
N ALA A 66 9.05 4.00 -11.21
CA ALA A 66 9.37 3.38 -12.49
C ALA A 66 10.40 4.18 -13.31
N ASN A 67 10.48 5.49 -13.11
CA ASN A 67 11.33 6.38 -13.90
C ASN A 67 12.49 6.97 -13.10
N SER A 68 12.71 6.51 -11.87
CA SER A 68 13.83 6.95 -11.05
C SER A 68 15.16 6.38 -11.57
N PRO A 69 16.24 7.19 -11.60
CA PRO A 69 17.57 6.68 -11.93
C PRO A 69 18.14 5.75 -10.84
N GLU A 70 17.67 5.88 -9.62
CA GLU A 70 18.03 4.99 -8.50
C GLU A 70 16.81 4.17 -8.11
N PRO A 71 17.01 2.90 -7.68
CA PRO A 71 15.88 2.06 -7.28
C PRO A 71 15.11 2.66 -6.11
N ILE A 72 13.81 2.84 -6.30
CA ILE A 72 12.89 3.32 -5.27
C ILE A 72 11.73 2.33 -5.19
N VAL A 73 11.34 1.98 -3.97
CA VAL A 73 10.20 1.10 -3.70
C VAL A 73 9.20 1.86 -2.83
N PHE A 74 7.95 1.91 -3.25
CA PHE A 74 6.85 2.39 -2.42
C PHE A 74 6.06 1.21 -1.87
N CYS A 75 5.77 1.25 -0.57
CA CYS A 75 5.00 0.18 0.06
C CYS A 75 3.51 0.40 -0.20
N PRO A 76 2.79 -0.60 -0.70
CA PRO A 76 1.34 -0.49 -0.86
C PRO A 76 0.67 -0.36 0.51
N PRO A 77 -0.32 0.52 0.65
CA PRO A 77 -0.98 0.72 1.93
C PRO A 77 -1.94 -0.42 2.24
N VAL A 78 -1.85 -0.97 3.45
CA VAL A 78 -2.77 -2.01 3.96
C VAL A 78 -3.45 -1.56 5.24
N ALA A 79 -3.34 -0.28 5.57
CA ALA A 79 -3.90 0.32 6.77
C ALA A 79 -4.19 1.80 6.49
N THR A 80 -5.02 2.40 7.33
CA THR A 80 -5.14 3.86 7.35
C THR A 80 -4.34 4.41 8.52
N PHE A 81 -3.94 5.66 8.40
CA PHE A 81 -3.11 6.34 9.38
C PHE A 81 -3.78 7.61 9.89
N ALA A 82 -3.38 8.05 11.07
CA ALA A 82 -3.92 9.25 11.68
C ALA A 82 -3.33 10.55 11.08
N SER A 83 -2.22 10.45 10.36
CA SER A 83 -1.49 11.58 9.80
C SER A 83 -1.07 11.31 8.37
N LYS A 84 -1.00 12.36 7.56
CA LYS A 84 -0.48 12.27 6.18
C LYS A 84 1.04 12.12 6.12
N ASP A 85 1.74 12.50 7.20
CA ASP A 85 3.21 12.60 7.19
C ASP A 85 3.91 11.46 7.92
N ARG A 86 3.16 10.58 8.58
CA ARG A 86 3.71 9.52 9.41
C ARG A 86 2.97 8.22 9.17
N ALA A 87 3.73 7.15 8.97
CA ALA A 87 3.20 5.84 8.66
C ALA A 87 3.85 4.76 9.53
N ARG A 88 4.08 5.07 10.80
CA ARG A 88 4.64 4.12 11.76
C ARG A 88 3.52 3.26 12.35
N GLU A 89 3.87 2.17 12.96
CA GLU A 89 2.91 1.27 13.60
C GLU A 89 1.99 2.03 14.57
N ARG A 90 2.54 2.92 15.38
CA ARG A 90 1.76 3.72 16.35
C ARG A 90 0.86 4.76 15.69
N ASP A 91 1.03 5.04 14.40
CA ASP A 91 0.22 6.00 13.67
C ASP A 91 -0.97 5.34 12.96
N ILE A 92 -1.10 4.02 13.04
CA ILE A 92 -2.18 3.27 12.40
C ILE A 92 -3.51 3.59 13.07
N SER A 93 -4.50 3.99 12.26
CA SER A 93 -5.88 4.19 12.71
C SER A 93 -6.69 2.92 12.53
N GLU A 94 -6.54 2.23 11.40
CA GLU A 94 -7.36 1.09 11.05
C GLU A 94 -6.54 0.12 10.18
N GLY A 95 -6.48 -1.15 10.56
CA GLY A 95 -5.91 -2.20 9.74
C GLY A 95 -6.95 -2.69 8.76
N LEU A 96 -6.60 -2.73 7.47
CA LEU A 96 -7.54 -3.08 6.40
C LEU A 96 -7.31 -4.48 5.85
N ALA A 97 -6.10 -5.01 5.99
CA ALA A 97 -5.73 -6.31 5.47
C ALA A 97 -4.64 -6.94 6.31
N LEU A 98 -4.60 -8.26 6.28
CA LEU A 98 -3.52 -9.04 6.86
C LEU A 98 -2.55 -9.40 5.74
N SER A 99 -1.28 -9.07 5.94
CA SER A 99 -0.23 -9.38 4.97
C SER A 99 0.73 -10.40 5.56
N VAL A 100 1.06 -11.41 4.77
CA VAL A 100 1.99 -12.46 5.18
C VAL A 100 3.06 -12.62 4.11
N GLU A 101 4.32 -12.64 4.55
CA GLU A 101 5.45 -12.84 3.68
C GLU A 101 5.79 -14.34 3.64
N CYS A 102 5.88 -14.90 2.43
CA CYS A 102 6.14 -16.32 2.21
C CYS A 102 7.29 -16.49 1.21
N ASP A 103 8.50 -16.66 1.73
CA ASP A 103 9.71 -16.83 0.89
C ASP A 103 9.87 -18.25 0.36
N ARG A 104 9.22 -19.22 0.98
CA ARG A 104 9.29 -20.64 0.59
C ARG A 104 7.88 -21.21 0.47
N ALA A 105 7.68 -22.02 -0.58
CA ALA A 105 6.42 -22.73 -0.82
C ALA A 105 5.18 -21.84 -0.64
N PRO A 106 5.04 -20.73 -1.41
CA PRO A 106 3.96 -19.78 -1.21
C PRO A 106 2.57 -20.39 -1.38
N THR A 107 2.41 -21.37 -2.27
CA THR A 107 1.12 -22.05 -2.47
C THR A 107 0.72 -22.85 -1.24
N ALA A 108 1.65 -23.60 -0.64
CA ALA A 108 1.37 -24.37 0.56
C ALA A 108 1.06 -23.46 1.75
N ALA A 109 1.77 -22.34 1.87
CA ALA A 109 1.52 -21.36 2.92
C ALA A 109 0.14 -20.71 2.76
N ARG A 110 -0.25 -20.39 1.52
CA ARG A 110 -1.57 -19.85 1.20
C ARG A 110 -2.69 -20.83 1.59
N ASP A 111 -2.54 -22.09 1.20
CA ASP A 111 -3.53 -23.13 1.50
C ASP A 111 -3.71 -23.29 3.01
N LYS A 112 -2.61 -23.26 3.76
CA LYS A 112 -2.64 -23.36 5.21
C LYS A 112 -3.34 -22.16 5.84
N LEU A 113 -3.09 -20.95 5.35
CA LEU A 113 -3.73 -19.75 5.83
C LEU A 113 -5.23 -19.77 5.55
N GLU A 114 -5.65 -20.17 4.35
CA GLU A 114 -7.06 -20.33 4.01
C GLU A 114 -7.75 -21.32 4.94
N GLN A 115 -7.08 -22.41 5.28
CA GLN A 115 -7.59 -23.42 6.19
C GLN A 115 -7.79 -22.85 7.61
N ILE A 116 -6.81 -22.08 8.09
CA ILE A 116 -6.86 -21.45 9.43
C ILE A 116 -7.96 -20.39 9.50
N LEU A 117 -8.06 -19.55 8.45
CA LEU A 117 -9.00 -18.43 8.41
C LEU A 117 -10.42 -18.88 8.04
N GLY A 118 -10.57 -20.09 7.50
CA GLY A 118 -11.87 -20.59 7.05
C GLY A 118 -12.42 -19.88 5.82
N SER A 119 -11.58 -19.11 5.12
CA SER A 119 -11.99 -18.41 3.92
C SER A 119 -10.85 -18.35 2.90
N ARG A 120 -11.24 -18.13 1.65
CA ARG A 120 -10.30 -18.09 0.53
C ARG A 120 -9.58 -16.75 0.47
N LEU A 121 -8.27 -16.79 0.21
CA LEU A 121 -7.45 -15.60 0.04
C LEU A 121 -7.42 -15.17 -1.44
N ASN A 122 -7.39 -13.86 -1.64
CA ASN A 122 -7.25 -13.27 -2.96
C ASN A 122 -5.77 -13.09 -3.34
#